data_473e9c3f8e18820e07c3f4ff04dabb6a
#
_entry.id   473e9c3f8e18820e07c3f4ff04dabb6a
#
_cell.length_a   1.000
_cell.length_b   1.000
_cell.length_c   1.000
_cell.angle_alpha   90.00
_cell.angle_beta   90.00
_cell.angle_gamma   90.00
#
_symmetry.space_group_name_H-M   'P 1'
#
loop_
_entity.id
_entity.type
_entity.pdbx_description
1 polymer ?
#
loop_
_entity_poly.entity_id
_entity_poly.type
_entity_poly.pdbx_seq_one_letter_code
_entity_poly.pdbx_strand_id
1 'polypeptide(L)'
;MSIIIKEELIGNGLSVTTCQETPPSRYTEASLVKALEARGVGRPSTFATIVDTVTSEIRGYAKIENKKIVPTEKGMILAAYVDRNFSDLINLNYTKEMEDKLDQIAAGKLSKLSFLQSFYDVLEETIKNNKETGVQVEQRICPNCGSTLVLKRSKFGTLFYACPGYPTCRYTESR
;
A
#
# COMPACT_ATOMS: atom_id res chain seq x y z
N MET A 1 4.99 -12.16 -32.56
CA MET A 1 5.57 -11.49 -33.75
C MET A 1 6.30 -12.56 -34.52
N SER A 2 5.76 -12.99 -35.66
CA SER A 2 6.37 -14.07 -36.47
C SER A 2 7.34 -13.46 -37.48
N ILE A 3 8.61 -13.81 -37.37
CA ILE A 3 9.62 -13.41 -38.36
C ILE A 3 9.59 -14.42 -39.48
N ILE A 4 9.23 -13.96 -40.69
CA ILE A 4 9.30 -14.77 -41.91
C ILE A 4 10.68 -14.52 -42.52
N ILE A 5 11.56 -15.50 -42.45
CA ILE A 5 12.89 -15.45 -43.13
C ILE A 5 12.66 -15.87 -44.58
N LYS A 6 12.90 -14.94 -45.52
CA LYS A 6 12.72 -15.14 -46.97
C LYS A 6 14.00 -15.42 -47.76
N GLU A 7 15.16 -15.46 -47.08
CA GLU A 7 16.45 -15.71 -47.75
C GLU A 7 17.19 -16.84 -47.05
N GLU A 8 17.78 -17.75 -47.82
CA GLU A 8 18.71 -18.76 -47.34
C GLU A 8 20.04 -18.08 -47.00
N LEU A 9 20.34 -18.02 -45.69
CA LEU A 9 21.62 -17.53 -45.21
C LEU A 9 22.58 -18.71 -45.09
N ILE A 10 23.61 -18.76 -45.95
CA ILE A 10 24.73 -19.70 -45.81
C ILE A 10 25.68 -19.09 -44.77
N GLY A 11 25.52 -19.49 -43.50
CA GLY A 11 26.36 -19.03 -42.40
C GLY A 11 27.28 -20.15 -41.88
N ASN A 12 28.51 -19.83 -41.58
CA ASN A 12 29.51 -20.75 -41.01
C ASN A 12 29.31 -21.10 -39.54
N GLY A 13 28.09 -21.09 -39.07
CA GLY A 13 27.70 -21.47 -37.75
C GLY A 13 26.70 -20.47 -37.12
N LEU A 14 25.63 -21.00 -36.55
CA LEU A 14 24.69 -20.23 -35.74
C LEU A 14 25.04 -20.44 -34.27
N SER A 15 25.35 -19.36 -33.54
CA SER A 15 25.46 -19.41 -32.09
C SER A 15 24.18 -18.84 -31.47
N VAL A 16 23.51 -19.63 -30.64
CA VAL A 16 22.36 -19.16 -29.89
C VAL A 16 22.85 -18.65 -28.52
N THR A 17 22.74 -17.35 -28.29
CA THR A 17 23.05 -16.75 -27.00
C THR A 17 21.74 -16.51 -26.25
N THR A 18 21.57 -17.13 -25.10
CA THR A 18 20.42 -16.88 -24.23
C THR A 18 20.66 -15.57 -23.50
N CYS A 19 19.90 -14.53 -23.84
CA CYS A 19 19.90 -13.29 -23.09
C CYS A 19 18.79 -13.35 -22.04
N GLN A 20 19.16 -13.29 -20.76
CA GLN A 20 18.20 -13.07 -19.67
C GLN A 20 18.02 -11.57 -19.47
N GLU A 21 16.78 -11.11 -19.57
CA GLU A 21 16.45 -9.76 -19.16
C GLU A 21 16.64 -9.63 -17.66
N THR A 22 17.46 -8.66 -17.25
CA THR A 22 17.60 -8.35 -15.82
C THR A 22 16.35 -7.62 -15.33
N PRO A 23 15.72 -8.08 -14.24
CA PRO A 23 14.55 -7.39 -13.69
C PRO A 23 14.93 -5.94 -13.31
N PRO A 24 13.96 -4.99 -13.36
CA PRO A 24 14.22 -3.60 -12.98
C PRO A 24 14.75 -3.53 -11.55
N SER A 25 15.71 -2.63 -11.34
CA SER A 25 16.32 -2.47 -10.01
C SER A 25 15.29 -1.88 -9.02
N ARG A 26 15.37 -2.31 -7.76
CA ARG A 26 14.55 -1.73 -6.69
C ARG A 26 14.85 -0.25 -6.52
N TYR A 27 13.85 0.50 -6.05
CA TYR A 27 13.99 1.92 -5.76
C TYR A 27 14.98 2.19 -4.63
N THR A 28 15.76 3.25 -4.79
CA THR A 28 16.39 3.97 -3.70
C THR A 28 15.46 5.08 -3.24
N GLU A 29 15.72 5.72 -2.11
CA GLU A 29 14.93 6.88 -1.65
C GLU A 29 14.86 7.97 -2.72
N ALA A 30 15.98 8.35 -3.30
CA ALA A 30 16.04 9.35 -4.37
C ALA A 30 15.29 8.93 -5.64
N SER A 31 15.39 7.66 -6.06
CA SER A 31 14.68 7.18 -7.25
C SER A 31 13.19 7.01 -7.00
N LEU A 32 12.77 6.74 -5.76
CA LEU A 32 11.36 6.73 -5.37
C LEU A 32 10.76 8.14 -5.47
N VAL A 33 11.46 9.15 -4.92
CA VAL A 33 11.02 10.56 -5.04
C VAL A 33 10.85 10.97 -6.52
N LYS A 34 11.83 10.68 -7.36
CA LYS A 34 11.71 10.94 -8.81
C LYS A 34 10.53 10.22 -9.45
N ALA A 35 10.25 9.00 -9.03
CA ALA A 35 9.13 8.23 -9.56
C ALA A 35 7.77 8.79 -9.11
N LEU A 36 7.66 9.29 -7.88
CA LEU A 36 6.47 9.96 -7.36
C LEU A 36 6.23 11.28 -8.11
N GLU A 37 7.28 12.10 -8.26
CA GLU A 37 7.23 13.37 -9.00
C GLU A 37 6.79 13.15 -10.45
N ALA A 38 7.41 12.21 -11.16
CA ALA A 38 7.07 11.89 -12.55
C ALA A 38 5.61 11.44 -12.73
N ARG A 39 4.99 10.88 -11.68
CA ARG A 39 3.59 10.46 -11.66
C ARG A 39 2.63 11.50 -11.10
N GLY A 40 3.13 12.64 -10.63
CA GLY A 40 2.33 13.69 -10.00
C GLY A 40 1.74 13.31 -8.65
N VAL A 41 2.37 12.37 -7.94
CA VAL A 41 1.94 11.88 -6.63
C VAL A 41 2.74 12.58 -5.54
N GLY A 42 2.08 13.40 -4.74
CA GLY A 42 2.71 14.24 -3.72
C GLY A 42 3.24 15.57 -4.27
N ARG A 43 3.88 16.32 -3.42
CA ARG A 43 4.47 17.63 -3.71
C ARG A 43 5.87 17.71 -3.08
N PRO A 44 6.74 18.65 -3.48
CA PRO A 44 8.08 18.79 -2.90
C PRO A 44 8.10 18.80 -1.37
N SER A 45 7.10 19.42 -0.74
CA SER A 45 6.96 19.50 0.71
C SER A 45 6.58 18.17 1.37
N THR A 46 6.06 17.19 0.62
CA THR A 46 5.57 15.92 1.17
C THR A 46 6.43 14.72 0.81
N PHE A 47 7.32 14.81 -0.18
CA PHE A 47 8.13 13.67 -0.64
C PHE A 47 8.97 13.04 0.47
N ALA A 48 9.66 13.84 1.29
CA ALA A 48 10.43 13.33 2.41
C ALA A 48 9.55 12.57 3.40
N THR A 49 8.41 13.15 3.78
CA THR A 49 7.45 12.52 4.70
C THR A 49 6.88 11.20 4.15
N ILE A 50 6.64 11.10 2.84
CA ILE A 50 6.17 9.86 2.20
C ILE A 50 7.25 8.78 2.33
N VAL A 51 8.50 9.10 1.97
CA VAL A 51 9.62 8.15 2.06
C VAL A 51 9.83 7.70 3.50
N ASP A 52 9.92 8.63 4.46
CA ASP A 52 10.07 8.34 5.88
C ASP A 52 8.92 7.47 6.42
N THR A 53 7.69 7.74 5.97
CA THR A 53 6.52 6.96 6.38
C THR A 53 6.60 5.52 5.90
N VAL A 54 7.00 5.30 4.64
CA VAL A 54 7.08 3.96 4.04
C VAL A 54 8.23 3.16 4.63
N THR A 55 9.38 3.81 4.90
CA THR A 55 10.60 3.16 5.42
C THR A 55 10.69 3.15 6.95
N SER A 56 9.73 3.77 7.65
CA SER A 56 9.69 3.83 9.11
C SER A 56 9.68 2.43 9.74
N GLU A 57 10.63 2.16 10.62
CA GLU A 57 10.70 0.91 11.39
C GLU A 57 9.44 0.68 12.25
N ILE A 58 8.85 1.75 12.79
CA ILE A 58 7.63 1.67 13.61
C ILE A 58 6.46 1.14 12.79
N ARG A 59 6.33 1.58 11.54
CA ARG A 59 5.27 1.12 10.63
C ARG A 59 5.61 -0.22 10.00
N GLY A 60 6.88 -0.44 9.66
CA GLY A 60 7.41 -1.69 9.14
C GLY A 60 6.81 -2.09 7.80
N TYR A 61 6.52 -1.14 6.91
CA TYR A 61 5.98 -1.45 5.57
C TYR A 61 7.07 -1.81 4.58
N ALA A 62 8.20 -1.12 4.66
CA ALA A 62 9.39 -1.40 3.89
C ALA A 62 10.63 -1.19 4.76
N LYS A 63 11.76 -1.75 4.33
CA LYS A 63 13.06 -1.57 4.96
C LYS A 63 14.10 -1.17 3.92
N ILE A 64 15.16 -0.52 4.36
CA ILE A 64 16.28 -0.14 3.49
C ILE A 64 17.37 -1.21 3.62
N GLU A 65 17.65 -1.91 2.54
CA GLU A 65 18.74 -2.89 2.43
C GLU A 65 19.66 -2.48 1.27
N ASN A 66 20.94 -2.33 1.54
CA ASN A 66 21.93 -1.93 0.52
C ASN A 66 21.50 -0.67 -0.26
N LYS A 67 20.99 0.35 0.45
CA LYS A 67 20.45 1.60 -0.11
C LYS A 67 19.22 1.42 -1.02
N LYS A 68 18.59 0.26 -1.01
CA LYS A 68 17.38 -0.06 -1.78
C LYS A 68 16.20 -0.30 -0.85
N ILE A 69 15.04 0.19 -1.25
CA ILE A 69 13.78 -0.01 -0.52
C ILE A 69 13.24 -1.39 -0.86
N VAL A 70 13.08 -2.22 0.18
CA VAL A 70 12.57 -3.59 0.09
C VAL A 70 11.26 -3.67 0.87
N PRO A 71 10.13 -4.01 0.24
CA PRO A 71 8.87 -4.18 0.96
C PRO A 71 8.97 -5.35 1.94
N THR A 72 8.34 -5.20 3.09
CA THR A 72 8.19 -6.28 4.06
C THR A 72 6.94 -7.11 3.75
N GLU A 73 6.83 -8.30 4.36
CA GLU A 73 5.62 -9.10 4.27
C GLU A 73 4.37 -8.33 4.71
N LYS A 74 4.48 -7.58 5.82
CA LYS A 74 3.41 -6.69 6.31
C LYS A 74 3.03 -5.63 5.28
N GLY A 75 4.01 -5.01 4.62
CA GLY A 75 3.77 -4.03 3.57
C GLY A 75 3.07 -4.64 2.36
N MET A 76 3.46 -5.84 1.95
CA MET A 76 2.84 -6.56 0.85
C MET A 76 1.39 -6.96 1.15
N ILE A 77 1.12 -7.46 2.35
CA ILE A 77 -0.24 -7.81 2.79
C ILE A 77 -1.14 -6.56 2.81
N LEU A 78 -0.64 -5.44 3.36
CA LEU A 78 -1.38 -4.18 3.38
C LEU A 78 -1.66 -3.67 1.97
N ALA A 79 -0.65 -3.67 1.10
CA ALA A 79 -0.82 -3.24 -0.29
C ALA A 79 -1.87 -4.08 -1.03
N ALA A 80 -1.82 -5.41 -0.89
CA ALA A 80 -2.79 -6.31 -1.50
C ALA A 80 -4.21 -6.10 -0.94
N TYR A 81 -4.35 -5.83 0.36
CA TYR A 81 -5.63 -5.53 0.99
C TYR A 81 -6.23 -4.22 0.46
N VAL A 82 -5.41 -3.18 0.40
CA VAL A 82 -5.81 -1.86 -0.08
C VAL A 82 -6.18 -1.89 -1.57
N ASP A 83 -5.38 -2.55 -2.39
CA ASP A 83 -5.64 -2.70 -3.82
C ASP A 83 -6.96 -3.44 -4.09
N ARG A 84 -7.27 -4.45 -3.31
CA ARG A 84 -8.52 -5.22 -3.46
C ARG A 84 -9.76 -4.44 -3.02
N ASN A 85 -9.70 -3.70 -1.91
CA ASN A 85 -10.88 -3.13 -1.26
C ASN A 85 -11.07 -1.64 -1.55
N PHE A 86 -10.03 -0.94 -2.00
CA PHE A 86 -10.00 0.51 -2.18
C PHE A 86 -9.31 0.93 -3.48
N SER A 87 -9.31 0.07 -4.52
CA SER A 87 -8.64 0.33 -5.80
C SER A 87 -9.01 1.68 -6.42
N ASP A 88 -10.27 2.08 -6.28
CA ASP A 88 -10.79 3.32 -6.87
C ASP A 88 -10.34 4.58 -6.12
N LEU A 89 -10.04 4.45 -4.81
CA LEU A 89 -9.61 5.56 -3.96
C LEU A 89 -8.09 5.61 -3.75
N ILE A 90 -7.38 4.50 -3.99
CA ILE A 90 -5.95 4.38 -3.66
C ILE A 90 -5.17 3.86 -4.87
N ASN A 91 -5.22 4.61 -5.97
CA ASN A 91 -4.36 4.40 -7.12
C ASN A 91 -3.60 5.69 -7.48
N LEU A 92 -2.56 5.53 -8.30
CA LEU A 92 -1.69 6.65 -8.66
C LEU A 92 -2.45 7.77 -9.41
N ASN A 93 -3.39 7.42 -10.27
CA ASN A 93 -4.18 8.39 -11.04
C ASN A 93 -5.11 9.18 -10.11
N TYR A 94 -5.82 8.49 -9.22
CA TYR A 94 -6.70 9.14 -8.26
C TYR A 94 -5.93 10.10 -7.34
N THR A 95 -4.76 9.67 -6.85
CA THR A 95 -3.91 10.53 -6.00
C THR A 95 -3.45 11.78 -6.76
N LYS A 96 -3.05 11.64 -8.01
CA LYS A 96 -2.71 12.77 -8.87
C LYS A 96 -3.90 13.72 -9.06
N GLU A 97 -5.07 13.19 -9.42
CA GLU A 97 -6.28 14.00 -9.60
C GLU A 97 -6.69 14.72 -8.31
N MET A 98 -6.51 14.09 -7.16
CA MET A 98 -6.77 14.71 -5.86
C MET A 98 -5.83 15.88 -5.62
N GLU A 99 -4.54 15.73 -5.87
CA GLU A 99 -3.55 16.79 -5.75
C GLU A 99 -3.89 17.97 -6.69
N ASP A 100 -4.26 17.69 -7.94
CA ASP A 100 -4.66 18.70 -8.91
C ASP A 100 -5.93 19.45 -8.49
N LYS A 101 -6.90 18.77 -7.87
CA LYS A 101 -8.11 19.39 -7.30
C LYS A 101 -7.78 20.26 -6.08
N LEU A 102 -6.86 19.84 -5.23
CA LEU A 102 -6.39 20.64 -4.10
C LEU A 102 -5.70 21.94 -4.58
N ASP A 103 -4.90 21.86 -5.64
CA ASP A 103 -4.31 23.06 -6.27
C ASP A 103 -5.37 23.99 -6.85
N GLN A 104 -6.44 23.46 -7.45
CA GLN A 104 -7.58 24.26 -7.92
C GLN A 104 -8.34 24.94 -6.77
N ILE A 105 -8.48 24.27 -5.62
CA ILE A 105 -9.08 24.87 -4.42
C ILE A 105 -8.18 26.01 -3.92
N ALA A 106 -6.87 25.80 -3.86
CA ALA A 106 -5.91 26.82 -3.44
C ALA A 106 -5.93 28.04 -4.37
N ALA A 107 -6.15 27.82 -5.67
CA ALA A 107 -6.30 28.87 -6.68
C ALA A 107 -7.70 29.53 -6.72
N GLY A 108 -8.63 29.11 -5.84
CA GLY A 108 -10.02 29.62 -5.81
C GLY A 108 -10.90 29.18 -6.99
N LYS A 109 -10.47 28.20 -7.78
CA LYS A 109 -11.20 27.70 -8.97
C LYS A 109 -12.19 26.58 -8.64
N LEU A 110 -12.05 25.95 -7.50
CA LEU A 110 -12.92 24.87 -7.04
C LEU A 110 -13.37 25.13 -5.59
N SER A 111 -14.66 24.88 -5.31
CA SER A 111 -15.18 24.98 -3.94
C SER A 111 -14.68 23.83 -3.08
N LYS A 112 -14.05 24.16 -1.94
CA LYS A 112 -13.61 23.17 -0.93
C LYS A 112 -14.78 22.30 -0.45
N LEU A 113 -15.95 22.91 -0.21
CA LEU A 113 -17.11 22.19 0.32
C LEU A 113 -17.63 21.17 -0.68
N SER A 114 -17.79 21.56 -1.94
CA SER A 114 -18.24 20.67 -3.02
C SER A 114 -17.28 19.50 -3.21
N PHE A 115 -15.97 19.75 -3.16
CA PHE A 115 -14.95 18.70 -3.26
C PHE A 115 -15.02 17.73 -2.09
N LEU A 116 -15.11 18.21 -0.86
CA LEU A 116 -15.20 17.38 0.34
C LEU A 116 -16.48 16.53 0.36
N GLN A 117 -17.62 17.10 -0.09
CA GLN A 117 -18.87 16.35 -0.18
C GLN A 117 -18.74 15.19 -1.17
N SER A 118 -18.27 15.45 -2.37
CA SER A 118 -18.08 14.40 -3.40
C SER A 118 -17.12 13.30 -2.95
N PHE A 119 -16.04 13.66 -2.25
CA PHE A 119 -15.10 12.69 -1.69
C PHE A 119 -15.76 11.84 -0.59
N TYR A 120 -16.51 12.49 0.31
CA TYR A 120 -17.17 11.82 1.41
C TYR A 120 -18.22 10.81 0.92
N ASP A 121 -19.01 11.16 -0.08
CA ASP A 121 -20.04 10.29 -0.65
C ASP A 121 -19.42 9.00 -1.21
N VAL A 122 -18.34 9.13 -1.99
CA VAL A 122 -17.61 7.97 -2.55
C VAL A 122 -16.97 7.12 -1.43
N LEU A 123 -16.37 7.77 -0.44
CA LEU A 123 -15.75 7.06 0.69
C LEU A 123 -16.78 6.30 1.51
N GLU A 124 -17.93 6.93 1.80
CA GLU A 124 -19.01 6.29 2.57
C GLU A 124 -19.56 5.07 1.85
N GLU A 125 -19.79 5.16 0.54
CA GLU A 125 -20.24 4.04 -0.29
C GLU A 125 -19.21 2.91 -0.29
N THR A 126 -17.94 3.23 -0.50
CA THR A 126 -16.85 2.25 -0.47
C THR A 126 -16.76 1.52 0.87
N ILE A 127 -16.92 2.25 1.99
CA ILE A 127 -16.90 1.65 3.33
C ILE A 127 -18.12 0.74 3.55
N LYS A 128 -19.30 1.14 3.08
CA LYS A 128 -20.52 0.32 3.18
C LYS A 128 -20.34 -1.00 2.42
N ASN A 129 -19.90 -0.93 1.17
CA ASN A 129 -19.67 -2.09 0.33
C ASN A 129 -18.62 -3.05 0.92
N ASN A 130 -17.54 -2.51 1.51
CA ASN A 130 -16.49 -3.32 2.14
C ASN A 130 -16.90 -3.92 3.50
N LYS A 131 -17.87 -3.35 4.20
CA LYS A 131 -18.41 -3.98 5.42
C LYS A 131 -19.17 -5.26 5.13
N GLU A 132 -19.80 -5.35 3.98
CA GLU A 132 -20.53 -6.56 3.55
C GLU A 132 -19.58 -7.67 3.08
N THR A 133 -18.42 -7.32 2.54
CA THR A 133 -17.37 -8.26 2.13
C THR A 133 -16.38 -8.60 3.25
N GLY A 134 -16.68 -8.21 4.48
CA GLY A 134 -15.83 -8.23 5.65
C GLY A 134 -14.72 -9.26 5.61
N VAL A 135 -13.47 -8.81 5.78
CA VAL A 135 -12.38 -9.68 6.20
C VAL A 135 -12.89 -10.40 7.45
N GLN A 136 -13.16 -11.69 7.34
CA GLN A 136 -13.37 -12.54 8.49
C GLN A 136 -12.02 -12.55 9.24
N VAL A 137 -11.82 -11.53 10.06
CA VAL A 137 -10.83 -11.63 11.13
C VAL A 137 -11.38 -12.77 11.98
N GLU A 138 -10.66 -13.88 12.07
CA GLU A 138 -11.00 -14.96 12.99
C GLU A 138 -11.33 -14.31 14.33
N GLN A 139 -12.62 -14.26 14.65
CA GLN A 139 -13.09 -13.68 15.90
C GLN A 139 -12.67 -14.66 17.01
N ARG A 140 -11.52 -14.41 17.61
CA ARG A 140 -11.07 -15.17 18.76
C ARG A 140 -11.96 -14.84 19.94
N ILE A 141 -12.62 -15.84 20.48
CA ILE A 141 -13.53 -15.68 21.59
C ILE A 141 -12.78 -15.97 22.89
N CYS A 142 -12.97 -15.12 23.88
CA CYS A 142 -12.40 -15.32 25.21
C CYS A 142 -13.00 -16.58 25.86
N PRO A 143 -12.17 -17.57 26.26
CA PRO A 143 -12.66 -18.80 26.88
C PRO A 143 -13.29 -18.57 28.25
N ASN A 144 -12.97 -17.47 28.92
CA ASN A 144 -13.46 -17.20 30.27
C ASN A 144 -14.82 -16.48 30.33
N CYS A 145 -15.15 -15.65 29.32
CA CYS A 145 -16.34 -14.81 29.37
C CYS A 145 -17.11 -14.71 28.04
N GLY A 146 -16.65 -15.38 26.99
CA GLY A 146 -17.31 -15.36 25.67
C GLY A 146 -17.20 -14.07 24.87
N SER A 147 -16.50 -13.03 25.36
CA SER A 147 -16.32 -11.78 24.64
C SER A 147 -15.29 -11.93 23.50
N THR A 148 -15.46 -11.21 22.41
CA THR A 148 -14.48 -11.17 21.31
C THR A 148 -13.18 -10.52 21.79
N LEU A 149 -12.05 -11.22 21.62
CA LEU A 149 -10.73 -10.70 21.98
C LEU A 149 -10.32 -9.55 21.05
N VAL A 150 -9.69 -8.54 21.63
CA VAL A 150 -9.16 -7.38 20.89
C VAL A 150 -7.64 -7.41 20.85
N LEU A 151 -7.06 -7.09 19.70
CA LEU A 151 -5.61 -7.00 19.53
C LEU A 151 -5.10 -5.74 20.23
N LYS A 152 -4.17 -5.89 21.17
CA LYS A 152 -3.52 -4.81 21.91
C LYS A 152 -2.00 -4.88 21.73
N ARG A 153 -1.34 -3.76 21.94
CA ARG A 153 0.13 -3.66 21.94
C ARG A 153 0.62 -3.47 23.37
N SER A 154 1.57 -4.28 23.78
CA SER A 154 2.26 -4.15 25.06
C SER A 154 3.18 -2.91 25.09
N LYS A 155 3.64 -2.52 26.27
CA LYS A 155 4.64 -1.44 26.45
C LYS A 155 5.96 -1.75 25.72
N PHE A 156 6.23 -3.02 25.45
CA PHE A 156 7.43 -3.51 24.74
C PHE A 156 7.22 -3.69 23.24
N GLY A 157 6.08 -3.22 22.69
CA GLY A 157 5.80 -3.31 21.27
C GLY A 157 5.20 -4.64 20.78
N THR A 158 5.12 -5.67 21.64
CA THR A 158 4.59 -7.00 21.30
C THR A 158 3.06 -6.93 21.16
N LEU A 159 2.53 -7.54 20.10
CA LEU A 159 1.08 -7.67 19.90
C LEU A 159 0.54 -8.90 20.63
N PHE A 160 -0.58 -8.73 21.33
CA PHE A 160 -1.28 -9.79 22.03
C PHE A 160 -2.79 -9.56 21.98
N TYR A 161 -3.55 -10.64 22.09
CA TYR A 161 -5.01 -10.57 22.22
C TYR A 161 -5.38 -10.39 23.69
N ALA A 162 -6.29 -9.47 23.98
CA ALA A 162 -6.78 -9.21 25.33
C ALA A 162 -8.30 -9.18 25.37
N CYS A 163 -8.85 -9.69 26.45
CA CYS A 163 -10.29 -9.58 26.67
C CYS A 163 -10.69 -8.14 26.99
N PRO A 164 -11.73 -7.58 26.33
CA PRO A 164 -12.24 -6.24 26.61
C PRO A 164 -12.94 -6.13 27.98
N GLY A 165 -13.29 -7.25 28.59
CA GLY A 165 -13.96 -7.30 29.91
C GLY A 165 -13.07 -6.95 31.11
N TYR A 166 -11.85 -6.45 30.89
CA TYR A 166 -10.99 -5.98 31.97
C TYR A 166 -11.68 -4.83 32.75
N PRO A 167 -11.63 -4.81 34.11
CA PRO A 167 -10.81 -5.64 34.99
C PRO A 167 -11.48 -6.96 35.44
N THR A 168 -12.72 -7.22 35.09
CA THR A 168 -13.48 -8.41 35.50
C THR A 168 -12.95 -9.70 34.85
N CYS A 169 -12.58 -9.62 33.57
CA CYS A 169 -11.89 -10.71 32.84
C CYS A 169 -10.49 -10.26 32.42
N ARG A 170 -9.48 -11.01 32.86
CA ARG A 170 -8.05 -10.68 32.60
C ARG A 170 -7.40 -11.61 31.58
N TYR A 171 -8.19 -12.33 30.78
CA TYR A 171 -7.64 -13.25 29.79
C TYR A 171 -6.82 -12.52 28.72
N THR A 172 -5.64 -13.05 28.45
CA THR A 172 -4.75 -12.61 27.39
C THR A 172 -4.13 -13.81 26.68
N GLU A 173 -3.90 -13.69 25.40
CA GLU A 173 -3.30 -14.74 24.54
C GLU A 173 -2.21 -14.09 23.67
N SER A 174 -1.06 -14.74 23.55
CA SER A 174 0.01 -14.31 22.64
C SER A 174 -0.42 -14.54 21.18
N ARG A 175 0.06 -13.67 20.29
CA ARG A 175 -0.15 -13.85 18.86
C ARG A 175 0.74 -14.94 18.29
#